data_c67a24d4da2dd105568b0e352ca08a8d
#
_entry.id   c67a24d4da2dd105568b0e352ca08a8d
#
_cell.length_a   1.000
_cell.length_b   1.000
_cell.length_c   1.000
_cell.angle_alpha   90.00
_cell.angle_beta   90.00
_cell.angle_gamma   90.00
#
_symmetry.space_group_name_H-M   'P 1'
#
loop_
_entity.id
_entity.type
_entity.pdbx_description
1 polymer ?
#
loop_
_entity_poly.entity_id
_entity_poly.type
_entity_poly.pdbx_seq_one_letter_code
_entity_poly.pdbx_strand_id
1 'polypeptide(L)'
;MQIYGYCRISTPRQNIERQVRNIAAAYPTAHIVREVYTGTACQGRRELDKLLHCVQPGDTIVFDSVSRMSRSADEGCAMYEELYGRGVTLCFLKEPHINTDTYKQALQRQVSAAPSTGSAATDRFVSGVMEALNRYTADLAAEQIRLAFAQAQKE
;
A
#
# COMPACT_ATOMS: atom_id res chain seq x y z
N MET A 1 -2.09 3.73 18.37
CA MET A 1 -2.18 3.98 16.92
C MET A 1 -1.32 5.19 16.59
N GLN A 2 -0.21 4.97 15.92
CA GLN A 2 0.76 5.99 15.55
C GLN A 2 0.72 6.24 14.04
N ILE A 3 1.08 7.45 13.61
CA ILE A 3 1.19 7.80 12.21
C ILE A 3 2.64 8.20 11.94
N TYR A 4 3.26 7.56 10.98
CA TYR A 4 4.63 7.81 10.56
C TYR A 4 4.64 8.32 9.12
N GLY A 5 5.39 9.38 8.86
CA GLY A 5 5.61 9.88 7.51
C GLY A 5 7.03 9.56 7.07
N TYR A 6 7.19 8.72 6.06
CA TYR A 6 8.50 8.35 5.54
C TYR A 6 8.86 9.19 4.32
N CYS A 7 9.98 9.91 4.42
CA CYS A 7 10.51 10.76 3.38
C CYS A 7 11.90 10.27 2.98
N ARG A 8 12.14 10.20 1.68
CA ARG A 8 13.40 9.69 1.14
C ARG A 8 13.90 10.54 -0.03
N ILE A 9 15.20 10.82 -0.04
CA ILE A 9 15.91 11.39 -1.18
C ILE A 9 17.11 10.49 -1.54
N SER A 10 17.49 10.51 -2.81
CA SER A 10 18.62 9.72 -3.32
C SER A 10 19.96 10.45 -3.22
N THR A 11 19.95 11.76 -3.14
CA THR A 11 21.14 12.59 -3.00
C THR A 11 20.90 13.73 -2.01
N PRO A 12 21.95 14.20 -1.29
CA PRO A 12 21.80 15.33 -0.36
C PRO A 12 21.40 16.65 -1.03
N ARG A 13 21.55 16.74 -2.36
CA ARG A 13 21.13 17.91 -3.13
C ARG A 13 19.64 18.01 -3.38
N GLN A 14 18.90 16.90 -3.24
CA GLN A 14 17.45 16.88 -3.38
C GLN A 14 16.80 17.48 -2.14
N ASN A 15 15.68 18.17 -2.35
CA ASN A 15 14.95 18.79 -1.25
C ASN A 15 13.90 17.85 -0.68
N ILE A 16 14.17 17.28 0.49
CA ILE A 16 13.26 16.41 1.23
C ILE A 16 12.08 17.18 1.84
N GLU A 17 12.21 18.49 2.05
CA GLU A 17 11.21 19.30 2.74
C GLU A 17 9.87 19.36 2.01
N ARG A 18 9.87 19.18 0.68
CA ARG A 18 8.62 19.10 -0.09
C ARG A 18 7.79 17.88 0.34
N GLN A 19 8.43 16.73 0.50
CA GLN A 19 7.76 15.52 0.98
C GLN A 19 7.23 15.71 2.40
N VAL A 20 8.05 16.29 3.27
CA VAL A 20 7.68 16.60 4.66
C VAL A 20 6.44 17.49 4.71
N ARG A 21 6.42 18.58 3.92
CA ARG A 21 5.27 19.47 3.86
C ARG A 21 4.00 18.78 3.35
N ASN A 22 4.12 17.95 2.32
CA ASN A 22 2.98 17.23 1.78
C ASN A 22 2.38 16.28 2.81
N ILE A 23 3.23 15.54 3.51
CA ILE A 23 2.79 14.61 4.56
C ILE A 23 2.22 15.38 5.75
N ALA A 24 2.88 16.42 6.22
CA ALA A 24 2.40 17.22 7.36
C ALA A 24 1.08 17.93 7.07
N ALA A 25 0.84 18.33 5.82
CA ALA A 25 -0.43 18.93 5.42
C ALA A 25 -1.59 17.93 5.50
N ALA A 26 -1.34 16.68 5.09
CA ALA A 26 -2.34 15.63 5.13
C ALA A 26 -2.49 14.99 6.53
N TYR A 27 -1.37 14.84 7.23
CA TYR A 27 -1.27 14.18 8.55
C TYR A 27 -0.42 15.02 9.51
N PRO A 28 -0.99 16.07 10.14
CA PRO A 28 -0.24 16.98 11.01
C PRO A 28 0.42 16.32 12.22
N THR A 29 -0.09 15.19 12.66
CA THR A 29 0.42 14.43 13.81
C THR A 29 1.45 13.38 13.45
N ALA A 30 1.82 13.25 12.17
CA ALA A 30 2.74 12.22 11.71
C ALA A 30 4.17 12.45 12.24
N HIS A 31 4.78 11.39 12.75
CA HIS A 31 6.20 11.37 13.07
C HIS A 31 7.02 11.24 11.79
N ILE A 32 7.75 12.28 11.43
CA ILE A 32 8.50 12.30 10.17
C ILE A 32 9.82 11.55 10.30
N VAL A 33 9.98 10.54 9.47
CA VAL A 33 11.22 9.77 9.32
C VAL A 33 11.89 10.21 8.02
N ARG A 34 13.12 10.72 8.12
CA ARG A 34 13.90 11.21 6.98
C ARG A 34 15.03 10.26 6.66
N GLU A 35 15.15 9.89 5.40
CA GLU A 35 16.21 9.04 4.91
C GLU A 35 16.92 9.65 3.72
N VAL A 36 18.24 9.68 3.77
CA VAL A 36 19.08 10.02 2.63
C VAL A 36 19.72 8.72 2.14
N TYR A 37 19.21 8.20 1.05
CA TYR A 37 19.69 7.00 0.41
C TYR A 37 20.73 7.37 -0.65
N THR A 38 22.01 7.26 -0.30
CA THR A 38 23.10 7.35 -1.28
C THR A 38 23.28 5.96 -1.86
N GLY A 39 23.02 5.79 -3.15
CA GLY A 39 22.93 4.50 -3.85
C GLY A 39 24.20 3.65 -3.95
N THR A 40 25.13 3.78 -3.02
CA THR A 40 26.20 2.80 -2.81
C THR A 40 25.60 1.62 -2.07
N ALA A 41 25.54 0.51 -2.74
CA ALA A 41 24.76 -0.69 -2.46
C ALA A 41 24.96 -1.37 -1.07
N CYS A 42 25.78 -0.85 -0.20
CA CYS A 42 26.12 -1.50 1.07
C CYS A 42 25.42 -0.94 2.30
N GLN A 43 24.65 0.14 2.18
CA GLN A 43 24.13 0.83 3.35
C GLN A 43 22.63 0.78 3.52
N GLY A 44 21.88 -0.02 2.81
CA GLY A 44 20.46 -0.23 3.06
C GLY A 44 19.66 1.03 3.44
N ARG A 45 18.37 0.89 3.57
CA ARG A 45 17.47 1.95 4.06
C ARG A 45 17.33 1.83 5.57
N ARG A 46 18.34 2.25 6.32
CA ARG A 46 18.39 2.10 7.78
C ARG A 46 17.17 2.65 8.51
N GLU A 47 16.70 3.83 8.08
CA GLU A 47 15.57 4.47 8.74
C GLU A 47 14.26 3.75 8.40
N LEU A 48 14.10 3.27 7.17
CA LEU A 48 12.96 2.43 6.81
C LEU A 48 12.98 1.11 7.60
N ASP A 49 14.12 0.46 7.68
CA ASP A 49 14.28 -0.81 8.42
C ASP A 49 13.91 -0.63 9.89
N LYS A 50 14.37 0.43 10.53
CA LYS A 50 13.99 0.78 11.91
C LYS A 50 12.48 0.97 12.04
N LEU A 51 11.88 1.72 11.11
CA LEU A 51 10.46 1.96 11.11
C LEU A 51 9.66 0.66 10.98
N LEU A 52 10.07 -0.22 10.06
CA LEU A 52 9.42 -1.51 9.86
C LEU A 52 9.50 -2.43 11.07
N HIS A 53 10.57 -2.31 11.87
CA HIS A 53 10.71 -3.05 13.12
C HIS A 53 9.87 -2.46 14.27
N CYS A 54 9.67 -1.16 14.27
CA CYS A 54 8.94 -0.48 15.35
C CYS A 54 7.43 -0.45 15.14
N VAL A 55 6.95 -0.45 13.89
CA VAL A 55 5.54 -0.28 13.56
C VAL A 55 4.70 -1.45 14.06
N GLN A 56 3.55 -1.14 14.64
CA GLN A 56 2.62 -2.11 15.23
C GLN A 56 1.34 -2.22 14.40
N PRO A 57 0.58 -3.32 14.54
CA PRO A 57 -0.76 -3.41 13.95
C PRO A 57 -1.64 -2.23 14.36
N GLY A 58 -2.30 -1.61 13.41
CA GLY A 58 -3.10 -0.40 13.61
C GLY A 58 -2.36 0.90 13.38
N ASP A 59 -1.02 0.88 13.26
CA ASP A 59 -0.24 2.06 12.89
C ASP A 59 -0.37 2.36 11.39
N THR A 60 -0.07 3.60 11.03
CA THR A 60 -0.13 4.09 9.64
C THR A 60 1.23 4.58 9.19
N ILE A 61 1.66 4.19 8.00
CA ILE A 61 2.83 4.75 7.32
C ILE A 61 2.36 5.53 6.11
N VAL A 62 2.78 6.79 6.02
CA VAL A 62 2.43 7.71 4.93
C VAL A 62 3.66 7.96 4.06
N PHE A 63 3.49 7.78 2.75
CA PHE A 63 4.50 8.08 1.73
C PHE A 63 3.97 9.19 0.82
N ASP A 64 4.85 10.08 0.38
CA ASP A 64 4.49 11.10 -0.62
C ASP A 64 4.09 10.41 -1.94
N SER A 65 4.82 9.36 -2.33
CA SER A 65 4.52 8.55 -3.51
C SER A 65 5.05 7.12 -3.34
N VAL A 66 4.57 6.22 -4.19
CA VAL A 66 5.00 4.80 -4.24
C VAL A 66 6.50 4.67 -4.42
N SER A 67 7.12 5.55 -5.22
CA SER A 67 8.56 5.53 -5.49
C SER A 67 9.40 5.78 -4.24
N ARG A 68 8.83 6.37 -3.19
CA ARG A 68 9.53 6.57 -1.91
C ARG A 68 9.57 5.29 -1.08
N MET A 69 8.58 4.43 -1.24
CA MET A 69 8.55 3.13 -0.58
C MET A 69 9.53 2.16 -1.25
N SER A 70 9.47 2.03 -2.58
CA SER A 70 10.38 1.15 -3.32
C SER A 70 10.51 1.61 -4.78
N ARG A 71 11.68 1.38 -5.36
CA ARG A 71 11.93 1.52 -6.81
C ARG A 71 11.80 0.20 -7.55
N SER A 72 11.85 -0.92 -6.84
CA SER A 72 11.60 -2.24 -7.40
C SER A 72 10.14 -2.60 -7.23
N ALA A 73 9.47 -2.96 -8.31
CA ALA A 73 8.07 -3.38 -8.28
C ALA A 73 7.89 -4.63 -7.41
N ASP A 74 8.77 -5.61 -7.55
CA ASP A 74 8.68 -6.87 -6.82
C ASP A 74 8.89 -6.67 -5.31
N GLU A 75 9.93 -5.93 -4.93
CA GLU A 75 10.18 -5.61 -3.53
C GLU A 75 9.05 -4.76 -2.92
N GLY A 76 8.57 -3.79 -3.68
CA GLY A 76 7.48 -2.92 -3.24
C GLY A 76 6.20 -3.69 -3.00
N CYS A 77 5.81 -4.58 -3.91
CA CYS A 77 4.63 -5.43 -3.75
C CYS A 77 4.78 -6.37 -2.55
N ALA A 78 5.94 -7.01 -2.39
CA ALA A 78 6.20 -7.91 -1.27
C ALA A 78 6.12 -7.17 0.08
N MET A 79 6.70 -5.98 0.16
CA MET A 79 6.64 -5.13 1.36
C MET A 79 5.22 -4.67 1.66
N TYR A 80 4.47 -4.30 0.62
CA TYR A 80 3.06 -3.92 0.74
C TYR A 80 2.23 -5.06 1.33
N GLU A 81 2.35 -6.25 0.77
CA GLU A 81 1.63 -7.45 1.23
C GLU A 81 1.99 -7.81 2.67
N GLU A 82 3.28 -7.77 3.01
CA GLU A 82 3.75 -8.04 4.37
C GLU A 82 3.15 -7.06 5.38
N LEU A 83 3.23 -5.76 5.11
CA LEU A 83 2.71 -4.73 6.01
C LEU A 83 1.19 -4.78 6.11
N TYR A 84 0.50 -5.02 5.01
CA TYR A 84 -0.94 -5.24 5.01
C TYR A 84 -1.32 -6.44 5.89
N GLY A 85 -0.62 -7.56 5.74
CA GLY A 85 -0.81 -8.76 6.56
C GLY A 85 -0.53 -8.55 8.04
N ARG A 86 0.37 -7.62 8.38
CA ARG A 86 0.67 -7.22 9.77
C ARG A 86 -0.37 -6.25 10.35
N GLY A 87 -1.36 -5.84 9.58
CA GLY A 87 -2.38 -4.88 10.02
C GLY A 87 -1.91 -3.43 10.03
N VAL A 88 -0.85 -3.11 9.29
CA VAL A 88 -0.34 -1.74 9.13
C VAL A 88 -1.07 -1.07 7.96
N THR A 89 -1.52 0.16 8.16
CA THR A 89 -2.15 0.96 7.11
C THR A 89 -1.08 1.69 6.30
N LEU A 90 -1.16 1.61 4.98
CA LEU A 90 -0.27 2.32 4.06
C LEU A 90 -1.05 3.39 3.30
N CYS A 91 -0.52 4.61 3.26
CA CYS A 91 -1.10 5.74 2.54
C CYS A 91 -0.09 6.32 1.57
N PHE A 92 -0.51 6.51 0.32
CA PHE A 92 0.30 7.11 -0.74
C PHE A 92 -0.42 8.37 -1.22
N LEU A 93 0.19 9.54 -0.99
CA LEU A 93 -0.49 10.82 -1.26
C LEU A 93 -0.75 11.04 -2.76
N LYS A 94 0.17 10.61 -3.62
CA LYS A 94 0.03 10.74 -5.07
C LYS A 94 -0.76 9.60 -5.71
N GLU A 95 -0.82 8.44 -5.07
CA GLU A 95 -1.52 7.27 -5.58
C GLU A 95 -2.56 6.75 -4.55
N PRO A 96 -3.59 7.55 -4.21
CA PRO A 96 -4.55 7.16 -3.17
C PRO A 96 -5.37 5.92 -3.53
N HIS A 97 -5.46 5.58 -4.81
CA HIS A 97 -6.19 4.40 -5.29
C HIS A 97 -5.58 3.07 -4.82
N ILE A 98 -4.32 3.07 -4.37
CA ILE A 98 -3.65 1.88 -3.84
C ILE A 98 -3.42 1.92 -2.33
N ASN A 99 -3.96 2.91 -1.63
CA ASN A 99 -3.94 2.90 -0.17
C ASN A 99 -4.55 1.60 0.35
N THR A 100 -4.03 1.08 1.46
CA THR A 100 -4.53 -0.19 2.03
C THR A 100 -6.00 -0.14 2.38
N ASP A 101 -6.52 1.02 2.79
CA ASP A 101 -7.95 1.19 3.05
C ASP A 101 -8.77 1.05 1.77
N THR A 102 -8.31 1.59 0.65
CA THR A 102 -8.95 1.43 -0.65
C THR A 102 -8.93 -0.04 -1.09
N TYR A 103 -7.80 -0.71 -0.93
CA TYR A 103 -7.64 -2.13 -1.22
C TYR A 103 -8.57 -2.98 -0.35
N LYS A 104 -8.62 -2.70 0.95
CA LYS A 104 -9.51 -3.39 1.89
C LYS A 104 -10.98 -3.20 1.53
N GLN A 105 -11.39 -1.99 1.18
CA GLN A 105 -12.75 -1.70 0.73
C GLN A 105 -13.10 -2.46 -0.55
N ALA A 106 -12.17 -2.56 -1.51
CA ALA A 106 -12.36 -3.33 -2.72
C ALA A 106 -12.59 -4.81 -2.43
N LEU A 107 -11.84 -5.38 -1.48
CA LEU A 107 -12.02 -6.76 -1.04
C LEU A 107 -13.34 -6.98 -0.29
N GLN A 108 -13.78 -5.97 0.48
CA GLN A 108 -15.05 -6.03 1.24
C GLN A 108 -16.29 -5.86 0.36
N ARG A 109 -16.16 -5.29 -0.83
CA ARG A 109 -17.23 -5.20 -1.83
C ARG A 109 -17.60 -6.54 -2.45
N GLN A 110 -17.23 -7.63 -1.79
CA GLN A 110 -17.64 -8.96 -2.21
C GLN A 110 -19.16 -9.07 -2.20
N VAL A 111 -19.69 -9.61 -3.29
CA VAL A 111 -21.14 -9.82 -3.42
C VAL A 111 -21.57 -10.82 -2.37
N SER A 112 -22.51 -10.43 -1.51
CA SER A 112 -23.09 -11.30 -0.49
C SER A 112 -23.84 -12.46 -1.14
N ALA A 113 -23.94 -13.59 -0.44
CA ALA A 113 -24.70 -14.73 -0.91
C ALA A 113 -26.14 -14.31 -1.31
N ALA A 114 -26.55 -14.64 -2.53
CA ALA A 114 -27.91 -14.43 -2.96
C ALA A 114 -28.87 -15.33 -2.18
N PRO A 115 -30.12 -14.89 -1.91
CA PRO A 115 -31.11 -15.75 -1.31
C PRO A 115 -31.40 -16.97 -2.20
N SER A 116 -31.72 -18.10 -1.57
CA SER A 116 -32.04 -19.30 -2.31
C SER A 116 -33.24 -19.11 -3.25
N THR A 117 -33.10 -19.58 -4.49
CA THR A 117 -34.17 -19.50 -5.51
C THR A 117 -35.13 -20.65 -5.43
N GLY A 118 -34.92 -21.65 -4.55
CA GLY A 118 -35.67 -22.88 -4.47
C GLY A 118 -35.21 -23.96 -5.45
N SER A 119 -34.21 -23.68 -6.31
CA SER A 119 -33.59 -24.63 -7.23
C SER A 119 -32.12 -24.80 -6.88
N ALA A 120 -31.71 -26.01 -6.50
CA ALA A 120 -30.33 -26.34 -6.15
C ALA A 120 -29.36 -26.11 -7.32
N ALA A 121 -29.80 -26.36 -8.55
CA ALA A 121 -28.96 -26.12 -9.73
C ALA A 121 -28.75 -24.62 -9.98
N THR A 122 -29.79 -23.82 -9.86
CA THR A 122 -29.71 -22.36 -10.00
C THR A 122 -28.86 -21.75 -8.89
N ASP A 123 -29.02 -22.21 -7.65
CA ASP A 123 -28.26 -21.73 -6.51
C ASP A 123 -26.75 -22.00 -6.68
N ARG A 124 -26.38 -23.17 -7.18
CA ARG A 124 -24.98 -23.51 -7.50
C ARG A 124 -24.40 -22.64 -8.60
N PHE A 125 -25.18 -22.37 -9.65
CA PHE A 125 -24.74 -21.50 -10.73
C PHE A 125 -24.50 -20.07 -10.24
N VAL A 126 -25.44 -19.49 -9.50
CA VAL A 126 -25.33 -18.15 -8.92
C VAL A 126 -24.14 -18.06 -7.97
N SER A 127 -23.95 -19.05 -7.09
CA SER A 127 -22.81 -19.09 -6.17
C SER A 127 -21.47 -19.14 -6.91
N GLY A 128 -21.39 -19.92 -8.00
CA GLY A 128 -20.20 -20.00 -8.84
C GLY A 128 -19.87 -18.68 -9.54
N VAL A 129 -20.88 -17.98 -10.06
CA VAL A 129 -20.70 -16.66 -10.68
C VAL A 129 -20.23 -15.63 -9.64
N MET A 130 -20.85 -15.62 -8.46
CA MET A 130 -20.49 -14.71 -7.37
C MET A 130 -19.05 -14.93 -6.89
N GLU A 131 -18.65 -16.20 -6.73
CA GLU A 131 -17.28 -16.56 -6.36
C GLU A 131 -16.27 -16.08 -7.42
N ALA A 132 -16.57 -16.27 -8.70
CA ALA A 132 -15.73 -15.81 -9.80
C ALA A 132 -15.62 -14.27 -9.83
N LEU A 133 -16.72 -13.55 -9.62
CA LEU A 133 -16.72 -12.08 -9.55
C LEU A 133 -15.90 -11.56 -8.37
N ASN A 134 -16.02 -12.18 -7.21
CA ASN A 134 -15.28 -11.82 -6.01
C ASN A 134 -13.76 -12.04 -6.22
N ARG A 135 -13.40 -13.16 -6.84
CA ARG A 135 -12.01 -13.46 -7.19
C ARG A 135 -11.47 -12.44 -8.19
N TYR A 136 -12.23 -12.10 -9.22
CA TYR A 136 -11.85 -11.09 -10.20
C TYR A 136 -11.64 -9.70 -9.56
N THR A 137 -12.51 -9.31 -8.65
CA THR A 137 -12.38 -8.05 -7.91
C THR A 137 -11.11 -8.00 -7.08
N ALA A 138 -10.77 -9.08 -6.38
CA ALA A 138 -9.54 -9.19 -5.59
C ALA A 138 -8.30 -9.13 -6.50
N ASP A 139 -8.30 -9.87 -7.62
CA ASP A 139 -7.21 -9.89 -8.59
C ASP A 139 -7.00 -8.51 -9.22
N LEU A 140 -8.08 -7.82 -9.55
CA LEU A 140 -8.01 -6.46 -10.10
C LEU A 140 -7.41 -5.48 -9.10
N ALA A 141 -7.79 -5.55 -7.83
CA ALA A 141 -7.23 -4.69 -6.78
C ALA A 141 -5.72 -4.95 -6.59
N ALA A 142 -5.31 -6.21 -6.57
CA ALA A 142 -3.90 -6.60 -6.49
C ALA A 142 -3.11 -6.11 -7.71
N GLU A 143 -3.67 -6.20 -8.91
CA GLU A 143 -3.05 -5.73 -10.14
C GLU A 143 -2.87 -4.21 -10.16
N GLN A 144 -3.80 -3.43 -9.61
CA GLN A 144 -3.65 -1.98 -9.48
C GLN A 144 -2.43 -1.61 -8.61
N ILE A 145 -2.19 -2.34 -7.54
CA ILE A 145 -1.02 -2.15 -6.68
C ILE A 145 0.26 -2.46 -7.47
N ARG A 146 0.29 -3.59 -8.17
CA ARG A 146 1.43 -4.00 -8.99
C ARG A 146 1.76 -2.97 -10.09
N LEU A 147 0.75 -2.47 -10.79
CA LEU A 147 0.92 -1.46 -11.84
C LEU A 147 1.47 -0.15 -11.28
N ALA A 148 1.02 0.28 -10.12
CA ALA A 148 1.52 1.49 -9.48
C ALA A 148 3.03 1.39 -9.17
N PHE A 149 3.48 0.26 -8.61
CA PHE A 149 4.90 0.03 -8.36
C PHE A 149 5.71 -0.13 -9.65
N ALA A 150 5.16 -0.80 -10.66
CA ALA A 150 5.82 -0.95 -11.96
C ALA A 150 5.99 0.39 -12.68
N GLN A 151 5.01 1.28 -12.59
CA GLN A 151 5.09 2.62 -13.15
C GLN A 151 6.13 3.47 -12.42
N ALA A 152 6.17 3.40 -11.10
CA ALA A 152 7.17 4.10 -10.28
C ALA A 152 8.61 3.63 -10.61
N GLN A 153 8.79 2.38 -10.97
CA GLN A 153 10.10 1.83 -11.35
C GLN A 153 10.62 2.43 -12.67
N LYS A 154 9.73 2.86 -13.56
CA LYS A 154 10.09 3.47 -14.85
C LYS A 154 10.49 4.94 -14.73
N GLU A 155 10.14 5.60 -13.66
CA GLU A 155 10.49 6.99 -13.38
C GLU A 155 11.91 7.07 -12.75
#